data_17e399963a93d3219d5eb52a2fc8ffd4
#
_entry.id   17e399963a93d3219d5eb52a2fc8ffd4
#
_cell.length_a   1.000
_cell.length_b   1.000
_cell.length_c   1.000
_cell.angle_alpha   90.00
_cell.angle_beta   90.00
_cell.angle_gamma   90.00
#
_symmetry.space_group_name_H-M   'P 1'
#
loop_
_entity.id
_entity.type
_entity.pdbx_description
1 polymer ?
#
loop_
_entity_poly.entity_id
_entity_poly.type
_entity_poly.pdbx_seq_one_letter_code
_entity_poly.pdbx_strand_id
1 'polypeptide(L)'
;MDPVTIKDIARALNLSTSTVSRALRDSYEISPETKRLVMEYAERLNYRPNPIALSLKGSSSKALAVIVPQIANNFFSQAINGIEAIAYNRGYHVIIFQTHESYEREIANVQQALDRRVDGLLLSLSSETADVAHLAALHAQGVPLVLFDRVAPELPVTQVVADNFGGAYAATAHLLQTGRRRIAHLTIPSFLSITQERLAGYRAALEQYGVAFDENLVRYGTFGPDEADELVEQLLAQEPRPDAFFTASDRLALGCLTALRKRGIRIPEDISLIGFTNLPAADMLNPPLSTVTQPAQDIGQLAAERLIELIERKQKASPPATVKLPTTLVVRESSALEARKETDFRIGL
;
A
#
# COMPACT_ATOMS: atom_id res chain seq x y z
N MET A 1 -13.19 2.70 -40.48
CA MET A 1 -13.38 1.26 -40.82
C MET A 1 -13.86 0.58 -39.57
N ASP A 2 -14.99 -0.11 -39.65
CA ASP A 2 -15.47 -0.91 -38.52
C ASP A 2 -14.47 -2.03 -38.22
N PRO A 3 -14.24 -2.34 -36.93
CA PRO A 3 -13.32 -3.40 -36.55
C PRO A 3 -13.82 -4.75 -37.05
N VAL A 4 -12.89 -5.54 -37.62
CA VAL A 4 -13.18 -6.90 -38.11
C VAL A 4 -13.75 -7.73 -36.94
N THR A 5 -14.84 -8.46 -37.20
CA THR A 5 -15.52 -9.28 -36.21
C THR A 5 -15.31 -10.79 -36.50
N ILE A 6 -15.53 -11.62 -35.49
CA ILE A 6 -15.53 -13.09 -35.66
C ILE A 6 -16.57 -13.55 -36.71
N LYS A 7 -17.65 -12.78 -36.90
CA LYS A 7 -18.67 -13.06 -37.94
C LYS A 7 -18.12 -12.85 -39.34
N ASP A 8 -17.25 -11.90 -39.54
CA ASP A 8 -16.66 -11.60 -40.83
C ASP A 8 -15.67 -12.70 -41.22
N ILE A 9 -14.85 -13.18 -40.27
CA ILE A 9 -13.97 -14.33 -40.50
C ILE A 9 -14.79 -15.59 -40.84
N ALA A 10 -15.85 -15.85 -40.05
CA ALA A 10 -16.72 -17.00 -40.27
C ALA A 10 -17.36 -16.98 -41.66
N ARG A 11 -17.86 -15.81 -42.09
CA ARG A 11 -18.46 -15.62 -43.42
C ARG A 11 -17.42 -15.82 -44.52
N ALA A 12 -16.23 -15.26 -44.40
CA ALA A 12 -15.18 -15.34 -45.40
C ALA A 12 -14.63 -16.76 -45.60
N LEU A 13 -14.57 -17.55 -44.52
CA LEU A 13 -14.08 -18.93 -44.54
C LEU A 13 -15.20 -19.97 -44.69
N ASN A 14 -16.44 -19.55 -44.83
CA ASN A 14 -17.63 -20.40 -44.89
C ASN A 14 -17.72 -21.37 -43.69
N LEU A 15 -17.39 -20.88 -42.52
CA LEU A 15 -17.42 -21.61 -41.23
C LEU A 15 -18.46 -21.04 -40.30
N SER A 16 -18.87 -21.80 -39.29
CA SER A 16 -19.70 -21.26 -38.21
C SER A 16 -18.87 -20.37 -37.27
N THR A 17 -19.49 -19.36 -36.67
CA THR A 17 -18.83 -18.51 -35.65
C THR A 17 -18.30 -19.32 -34.46
N SER A 18 -18.97 -20.45 -34.13
CA SER A 18 -18.51 -21.38 -33.10
C SER A 18 -17.25 -22.14 -33.52
N THR A 19 -17.17 -22.56 -34.75
CA THR A 19 -15.96 -23.22 -35.30
C THR A 19 -14.77 -22.26 -35.31
N VAL A 20 -14.92 -21.03 -35.80
CA VAL A 20 -13.89 -20.00 -35.78
C VAL A 20 -13.46 -19.69 -34.32
N SER A 21 -14.42 -19.53 -33.40
CA SER A 21 -14.11 -19.27 -31.97
C SER A 21 -13.35 -20.40 -31.32
N ARG A 22 -13.62 -21.68 -31.64
CA ARG A 22 -12.91 -22.85 -31.15
C ARG A 22 -11.52 -22.98 -31.77
N ALA A 23 -11.40 -22.70 -33.05
CA ALA A 23 -10.10 -22.71 -33.75
C ALA A 23 -9.13 -21.67 -33.19
N LEU A 24 -9.61 -20.45 -32.95
CA LEU A 24 -8.82 -19.36 -32.33
C LEU A 24 -8.36 -19.67 -30.90
N ARG A 25 -9.04 -20.60 -30.21
CA ARG A 25 -8.69 -21.07 -28.84
C ARG A 25 -7.93 -22.37 -28.79
N ASP A 26 -7.47 -22.84 -29.94
CA ASP A 26 -6.76 -24.12 -30.10
C ASP A 26 -7.51 -25.33 -29.55
N SER A 27 -8.85 -25.33 -29.63
CA SER A 27 -9.67 -26.45 -29.13
C SER A 27 -9.35 -27.75 -29.87
N TYR A 28 -9.23 -28.84 -29.11
CA TYR A 28 -8.99 -30.16 -29.66
C TYR A 28 -10.12 -30.69 -30.61
N GLU A 29 -11.31 -30.10 -30.48
CA GLU A 29 -12.46 -30.43 -31.32
C GLU A 29 -12.34 -29.98 -32.79
N ILE A 30 -11.36 -29.15 -33.12
CA ILE A 30 -11.15 -28.57 -34.45
C ILE A 30 -9.91 -29.19 -35.09
N SER A 31 -10.03 -29.58 -36.39
CA SER A 31 -8.92 -30.19 -37.09
C SER A 31 -7.73 -29.20 -37.22
N PRO A 32 -6.47 -29.73 -37.27
CA PRO A 32 -5.27 -28.88 -37.42
C PRO A 32 -5.31 -28.01 -38.65
N GLU A 33 -5.89 -28.50 -39.75
CA GLU A 33 -6.03 -27.78 -41.01
C GLU A 33 -6.97 -26.57 -40.86
N THR A 34 -8.14 -26.77 -40.23
CA THR A 34 -9.10 -25.69 -39.98
C THR A 34 -8.52 -24.65 -39.02
N LYS A 35 -7.78 -25.07 -37.98
CA LYS A 35 -7.08 -24.14 -37.09
C LYS A 35 -6.11 -23.27 -37.87
N ARG A 36 -5.24 -23.86 -38.69
CA ARG A 36 -4.26 -23.15 -39.49
C ARG A 36 -4.95 -22.12 -40.40
N LEU A 37 -5.98 -22.53 -41.13
CA LEU A 37 -6.73 -21.64 -42.02
C LEU A 37 -7.34 -20.43 -41.29
N VAL A 38 -7.93 -20.67 -40.13
CA VAL A 38 -8.55 -19.60 -39.31
C VAL A 38 -7.48 -18.65 -38.76
N MET A 39 -6.35 -19.18 -38.25
CA MET A 39 -5.24 -18.38 -37.70
C MET A 39 -4.61 -17.49 -38.79
N GLU A 40 -4.24 -18.05 -39.96
CA GLU A 40 -3.67 -17.31 -41.07
C GLU A 40 -4.60 -16.19 -41.54
N TYR A 41 -5.92 -16.46 -41.60
CA TYR A 41 -6.90 -15.48 -42.02
C TYR A 41 -7.07 -14.37 -40.99
N ALA A 42 -7.10 -14.72 -39.69
CA ALA A 42 -7.18 -13.76 -38.60
C ALA A 42 -5.95 -12.84 -38.53
N GLU A 43 -4.74 -13.38 -38.68
CA GLU A 43 -3.49 -12.62 -38.76
C GLU A 43 -3.49 -11.65 -39.96
N ARG A 44 -3.89 -12.10 -41.14
CA ARG A 44 -3.96 -11.25 -42.33
C ARG A 44 -4.88 -10.04 -42.18
N LEU A 45 -5.96 -10.20 -41.36
CA LEU A 45 -6.91 -9.12 -41.08
C LEU A 45 -6.56 -8.35 -39.78
N ASN A 46 -5.43 -8.67 -39.15
CA ASN A 46 -5.07 -8.14 -37.84
C ASN A 46 -6.22 -8.26 -36.82
N TYR A 47 -7.00 -9.35 -36.93
CA TYR A 47 -8.12 -9.60 -36.06
C TYR A 47 -7.62 -9.93 -34.66
N ARG A 48 -8.09 -9.18 -33.67
CA ARG A 48 -7.89 -9.49 -32.24
C ARG A 48 -9.24 -9.91 -31.64
N PRO A 49 -9.32 -11.10 -31.04
CA PRO A 49 -10.53 -11.48 -30.31
C PRO A 49 -10.90 -10.39 -29.29
N ASN A 50 -12.15 -9.97 -29.29
CA ASN A 50 -12.63 -8.99 -28.32
C ASN A 50 -12.59 -9.61 -26.91
N PRO A 51 -11.76 -9.11 -25.97
CA PRO A 51 -11.64 -9.66 -24.63
C PRO A 51 -13.01 -9.68 -23.88
N ILE A 52 -13.84 -8.67 -24.12
CA ILE A 52 -15.17 -8.57 -23.54
C ILE A 52 -16.10 -9.68 -24.05
N ALA A 53 -16.05 -10.00 -25.36
CA ALA A 53 -16.81 -11.11 -25.93
C ALA A 53 -16.29 -12.47 -25.49
N LEU A 54 -15.00 -12.59 -25.17
CA LEU A 54 -14.39 -13.80 -24.60
C LEU A 54 -14.79 -13.98 -23.13
N SER A 55 -14.81 -12.90 -22.35
CA SER A 55 -15.24 -12.94 -20.93
C SER A 55 -16.74 -13.24 -20.77
N LEU A 56 -17.56 -12.89 -21.77
CA LEU A 56 -19.01 -13.25 -21.82
C LEU A 56 -19.24 -14.75 -22.02
N LYS A 57 -18.30 -15.46 -22.65
CA LYS A 57 -18.35 -16.93 -22.89
C LYS A 57 -17.46 -17.74 -21.94
N GLY A 58 -16.45 -17.11 -21.35
CA GLY A 58 -15.55 -17.69 -20.38
C GLY A 58 -15.71 -16.95 -19.05
N SER A 59 -15.72 -17.66 -17.95
CA SER A 59 -16.01 -17.14 -16.61
C SER A 59 -14.93 -16.22 -16.02
N SER A 60 -13.93 -15.73 -16.77
CA SER A 60 -12.81 -14.94 -16.25
C SER A 60 -12.40 -13.84 -17.24
N SER A 61 -12.18 -12.64 -16.76
CA SER A 61 -11.64 -11.50 -17.51
C SER A 61 -10.12 -11.47 -17.51
N LYS A 62 -9.48 -12.24 -16.64
CA LYS A 62 -8.05 -12.17 -16.34
C LYS A 62 -7.58 -10.77 -15.94
N ALA A 63 -8.47 -9.97 -15.35
CA ALA A 63 -8.18 -8.63 -14.84
C ALA A 63 -8.35 -8.58 -13.32
N LEU A 64 -7.39 -7.96 -12.64
CA LEU A 64 -7.43 -7.64 -11.21
C LEU A 64 -7.55 -6.13 -11.04
N ALA A 65 -8.45 -5.68 -10.16
CA ALA A 65 -8.50 -4.28 -9.76
C ALA A 65 -7.56 -4.05 -8.57
N VAL A 66 -6.76 -2.99 -8.64
CA VAL A 66 -5.92 -2.49 -7.54
C VAL A 66 -6.37 -1.09 -7.20
N ILE A 67 -6.99 -0.94 -6.01
CA ILE A 67 -7.55 0.33 -5.55
C ILE A 67 -6.66 0.85 -4.42
N VAL A 68 -6.03 2.02 -4.64
CA VAL A 68 -5.08 2.64 -3.71
C VAL A 68 -5.38 4.12 -3.48
N PRO A 69 -5.01 4.67 -2.33
CA PRO A 69 -5.17 6.10 -2.05
C PRO A 69 -4.40 7.00 -3.01
N GLN A 70 -3.09 6.76 -3.20
CA GLN A 70 -2.23 7.61 -4.03
C GLN A 70 -1.12 6.80 -4.70
N ILE A 71 -1.11 6.76 -6.03
CA ILE A 71 -0.07 6.07 -6.82
C ILE A 71 1.30 6.74 -6.64
N ALA A 72 1.35 8.06 -6.49
CA ALA A 72 2.58 8.81 -6.28
C ALA A 72 3.25 8.57 -4.91
N ASN A 73 2.57 7.90 -3.97
CA ASN A 73 3.17 7.47 -2.72
C ASN A 73 4.09 6.27 -2.97
N ASN A 74 5.36 6.37 -2.52
CA ASN A 74 6.39 5.35 -2.73
C ASN A 74 5.98 3.96 -2.24
N PHE A 75 5.28 3.86 -1.11
CA PHE A 75 4.77 2.58 -0.60
C PHE A 75 3.81 1.94 -1.61
N PHE A 76 2.80 2.68 -2.08
CA PHE A 76 1.82 2.14 -3.01
C PHE A 76 2.43 1.83 -4.38
N SER A 77 3.37 2.63 -4.88
CA SER A 77 4.04 2.33 -6.15
C SER A 77 4.85 1.03 -6.08
N GLN A 78 5.54 0.77 -4.97
CA GLN A 78 6.26 -0.49 -4.76
C GLN A 78 5.29 -1.68 -4.57
N ALA A 79 4.21 -1.51 -3.83
CA ALA A 79 3.18 -2.55 -3.69
C ALA A 79 2.54 -2.89 -5.04
N ILE A 80 2.22 -1.89 -5.86
CA ILE A 80 1.71 -2.10 -7.22
C ILE A 80 2.71 -2.88 -8.08
N ASN A 81 4.01 -2.56 -8.01
CA ASN A 81 5.05 -3.32 -8.73
C ASN A 81 5.07 -4.79 -8.27
N GLY A 82 4.94 -5.05 -6.97
CA GLY A 82 4.84 -6.41 -6.44
C GLY A 82 3.60 -7.16 -6.95
N ILE A 83 2.44 -6.50 -6.94
CA ILE A 83 1.17 -7.02 -7.45
C ILE A 83 1.28 -7.35 -8.95
N GLU A 84 1.81 -6.40 -9.73
CA GLU A 84 1.93 -6.54 -11.18
C GLU A 84 2.84 -7.71 -11.57
N ALA A 85 3.98 -7.88 -10.90
CA ALA A 85 4.90 -8.98 -11.16
C ALA A 85 4.24 -10.35 -10.97
N ILE A 86 3.45 -10.54 -9.92
CA ILE A 86 2.71 -11.79 -9.68
C ILE A 86 1.57 -11.96 -10.68
N ALA A 87 0.79 -10.90 -10.93
CA ALA A 87 -0.32 -10.91 -11.86
C ALA A 87 0.15 -11.28 -13.28
N TYR A 88 1.21 -10.63 -13.78
CA TYR A 88 1.79 -10.89 -15.09
C TYR A 88 2.21 -12.37 -15.25
N ASN A 89 2.93 -12.91 -14.28
CA ASN A 89 3.40 -14.30 -14.30
C ASN A 89 2.26 -15.33 -14.28
N ARG A 90 1.08 -14.92 -13.81
CA ARG A 90 -0.14 -15.75 -13.76
C ARG A 90 -1.12 -15.46 -14.90
N GLY A 91 -0.72 -14.60 -15.89
CA GLY A 91 -1.53 -14.22 -17.04
C GLY A 91 -2.73 -13.33 -16.68
N TYR A 92 -2.63 -12.54 -15.62
CA TYR A 92 -3.58 -11.50 -15.24
C TYR A 92 -3.09 -10.10 -15.64
N HIS A 93 -4.03 -9.20 -15.89
CA HIS A 93 -3.78 -7.79 -16.10
C HIS A 93 -4.21 -6.98 -14.88
N VAL A 94 -3.47 -5.94 -14.56
CA VAL A 94 -3.78 -5.05 -13.44
C VAL A 94 -4.47 -3.79 -13.95
N ILE A 95 -5.59 -3.43 -13.35
CA ILE A 95 -6.29 -2.15 -13.55
C ILE A 95 -6.18 -1.36 -12.25
N ILE A 96 -5.52 -0.21 -12.31
CA ILE A 96 -5.26 0.61 -11.13
C ILE A 96 -6.32 1.71 -11.03
N PHE A 97 -6.90 1.86 -9.83
CA PHE A 97 -7.82 2.92 -9.46
C PHE A 97 -7.23 3.71 -8.30
N GLN A 98 -7.43 5.02 -8.31
CA GLN A 98 -6.92 5.91 -7.28
C GLN A 98 -8.06 6.65 -6.59
N THR A 99 -8.10 6.59 -5.24
CA THR A 99 -9.18 7.21 -4.46
C THR A 99 -8.88 8.66 -4.09
N HIS A 100 -7.62 9.09 -4.09
CA HIS A 100 -7.17 10.39 -3.57
C HIS A 100 -7.61 10.63 -2.12
N GLU A 101 -7.57 9.57 -1.31
CA GLU A 101 -7.98 9.56 0.11
C GLU A 101 -9.48 9.78 0.34
N SER A 102 -10.33 9.79 -0.71
CA SER A 102 -11.77 10.01 -0.61
C SER A 102 -12.56 8.71 -0.51
N TYR A 103 -13.46 8.63 0.48
CA TYR A 103 -14.39 7.52 0.68
C TYR A 103 -15.38 7.38 -0.49
N GLU A 104 -15.92 8.50 -0.99
CA GLU A 104 -16.85 8.46 -2.13
C GLU A 104 -16.20 7.91 -3.39
N ARG A 105 -14.92 8.32 -3.64
CA ARG A 105 -14.15 7.79 -4.78
C ARG A 105 -13.79 6.32 -4.60
N GLU A 106 -13.58 5.86 -3.37
CA GLU A 106 -13.34 4.45 -3.09
C GLU A 106 -14.56 3.62 -3.51
N ILE A 107 -15.75 3.99 -3.08
CA ILE A 107 -17.02 3.34 -3.48
C ILE A 107 -17.19 3.36 -5.00
N ALA A 108 -17.01 4.54 -5.63
CA ALA A 108 -17.14 4.67 -7.08
C ALA A 108 -16.13 3.79 -7.84
N ASN A 109 -14.88 3.71 -7.40
CA ASN A 109 -13.85 2.88 -8.00
C ASN A 109 -14.16 1.39 -7.85
N VAL A 110 -14.66 0.97 -6.70
CA VAL A 110 -15.13 -0.40 -6.47
C VAL A 110 -16.24 -0.75 -7.48
N GLN A 111 -17.25 0.13 -7.62
CA GLN A 111 -18.32 -0.11 -8.58
C GLN A 111 -17.82 -0.16 -10.03
N GLN A 112 -16.93 0.75 -10.42
CA GLN A 112 -16.31 0.74 -11.74
C GLN A 112 -15.51 -0.55 -12.02
N ALA A 113 -14.82 -1.09 -11.01
CA ALA A 113 -14.10 -2.35 -11.13
C ALA A 113 -15.08 -3.52 -11.39
N LEU A 114 -16.21 -3.56 -10.69
CA LEU A 114 -17.27 -4.56 -10.90
C LEU A 114 -17.90 -4.44 -12.28
N ASP A 115 -18.21 -3.22 -12.74
CA ASP A 115 -18.75 -2.97 -14.07
C ASP A 115 -17.81 -3.45 -15.19
N ARG A 116 -16.51 -3.39 -14.95
CA ARG A 116 -15.46 -3.93 -15.84
C ARG A 116 -15.27 -5.45 -15.70
N ARG A 117 -16.03 -6.11 -14.80
CA ARG A 117 -16.00 -7.55 -14.55
C ARG A 117 -14.60 -8.05 -14.21
N VAL A 118 -13.88 -7.34 -13.36
CA VAL A 118 -12.60 -7.86 -12.83
C VAL A 118 -12.83 -9.16 -12.07
N ASP A 119 -11.84 -10.05 -12.08
CA ASP A 119 -11.94 -11.34 -11.42
C ASP A 119 -11.78 -11.24 -9.89
N GLY A 120 -11.18 -10.14 -9.40
CA GLY A 120 -11.01 -9.86 -7.98
C GLY A 120 -10.41 -8.48 -7.73
N LEU A 121 -10.44 -8.06 -6.44
CA LEU A 121 -10.02 -6.75 -5.98
C LEU A 121 -8.92 -6.85 -4.92
N LEU A 122 -7.88 -6.02 -5.09
CA LEU A 122 -6.88 -5.66 -4.09
C LEU A 122 -7.16 -4.23 -3.67
N LEU A 123 -7.38 -3.96 -2.38
CA LEU A 123 -7.77 -2.64 -1.91
C LEU A 123 -7.00 -2.25 -0.65
N SER A 124 -6.51 -1.02 -0.62
CA SER A 124 -6.03 -0.31 0.57
C SER A 124 -6.98 0.84 0.85
N LEU A 125 -7.54 0.91 2.07
CA LEU A 125 -8.56 1.88 2.44
C LEU A 125 -8.08 3.32 2.31
N SER A 126 -8.97 4.22 1.93
CA SER A 126 -8.71 5.67 1.98
C SER A 126 -8.69 6.17 3.43
N SER A 127 -8.09 7.35 3.65
CA SER A 127 -8.04 7.93 5.00
C SER A 127 -9.40 8.44 5.49
N GLU A 128 -10.40 8.57 4.64
CA GLU A 128 -11.77 8.93 5.00
C GLU A 128 -12.65 7.71 5.28
N THR A 129 -12.19 6.49 4.97
CA THR A 129 -12.99 5.28 5.11
C THR A 129 -13.09 4.85 6.57
N ALA A 130 -14.13 5.31 7.24
CA ALA A 130 -14.50 4.89 8.60
C ALA A 130 -15.56 3.78 8.63
N ASP A 131 -16.25 3.52 7.51
CA ASP A 131 -17.26 2.48 7.36
C ASP A 131 -16.95 1.63 6.13
N VAL A 132 -16.98 0.32 6.31
CA VAL A 132 -16.65 -0.69 5.29
C VAL A 132 -17.85 -1.51 4.82
N ALA A 133 -19.07 -1.03 5.03
CA ALA A 133 -20.30 -1.73 4.64
C ALA A 133 -20.33 -2.06 3.14
N HIS A 134 -19.79 -1.19 2.28
CA HIS A 134 -19.66 -1.43 0.84
C HIS A 134 -18.77 -2.64 0.52
N LEU A 135 -17.69 -2.86 1.28
CA LEU A 135 -16.80 -4.02 1.12
C LEU A 135 -17.41 -5.30 1.72
N ALA A 136 -18.12 -5.17 2.84
CA ALA A 136 -18.86 -6.28 3.45
C ALA A 136 -19.95 -6.80 2.48
N ALA A 137 -20.65 -5.90 1.80
CA ALA A 137 -21.65 -6.26 0.77
C ALA A 137 -21.00 -7.01 -0.41
N LEU A 138 -19.81 -6.60 -0.85
CA LEU A 138 -19.06 -7.31 -1.90
C LEU A 138 -18.64 -8.72 -1.47
N HIS A 139 -18.11 -8.84 -0.28
CA HIS A 139 -17.72 -10.14 0.28
C HIS A 139 -18.92 -11.07 0.37
N ALA A 140 -20.08 -10.58 0.83
CA ALA A 140 -21.33 -11.35 0.88
C ALA A 140 -21.83 -11.81 -0.50
N GLN A 141 -21.52 -11.06 -1.57
CA GLN A 141 -21.80 -11.45 -2.95
C GLN A 141 -20.79 -12.45 -3.52
N GLY A 142 -19.76 -12.83 -2.75
CA GLY A 142 -18.73 -13.77 -3.16
C GLY A 142 -17.67 -13.17 -4.11
N VAL A 143 -17.52 -11.86 -4.16
CA VAL A 143 -16.47 -11.20 -4.94
C VAL A 143 -15.12 -11.44 -4.25
N PRO A 144 -14.11 -11.99 -4.94
CA PRO A 144 -12.77 -12.18 -4.38
C PRO A 144 -12.16 -10.82 -3.99
N LEU A 145 -11.84 -10.66 -2.70
CA LEU A 145 -11.32 -9.42 -2.11
C LEU A 145 -10.16 -9.73 -1.17
N VAL A 146 -9.06 -9.00 -1.31
CA VAL A 146 -7.94 -8.98 -0.36
C VAL A 146 -7.64 -7.52 0.00
N LEU A 147 -7.52 -7.23 1.29
CA LEU A 147 -7.09 -5.93 1.76
C LEU A 147 -5.57 -5.93 2.01
N PHE A 148 -4.93 -4.79 1.82
CA PHE A 148 -3.52 -4.64 2.13
C PHE A 148 -3.20 -3.25 2.68
N ASP A 149 -2.13 -3.13 3.49
CA ASP A 149 -1.68 -1.92 4.18
C ASP A 149 -2.74 -1.37 5.14
N ARG A 150 -3.68 -0.58 4.66
CA ARG A 150 -4.82 -0.08 5.44
C ARG A 150 -5.99 -1.03 5.27
N VAL A 151 -6.34 -1.67 6.35
CA VAL A 151 -7.27 -2.80 6.37
C VAL A 151 -8.39 -2.58 7.39
N ALA A 152 -9.43 -3.39 7.30
CA ALA A 152 -10.55 -3.44 8.24
C ALA A 152 -10.55 -4.80 8.95
N PRO A 153 -10.05 -4.87 10.19
CA PRO A 153 -9.93 -6.14 10.92
C PRO A 153 -11.26 -6.89 11.13
N GLU A 154 -12.38 -6.16 11.12
CA GLU A 154 -13.73 -6.70 11.25
C GLU A 154 -14.24 -7.44 10.00
N LEU A 155 -13.62 -7.21 8.83
CA LEU A 155 -14.02 -7.91 7.61
C LEU A 155 -13.39 -9.30 7.55
N PRO A 156 -14.18 -10.37 7.28
CA PRO A 156 -13.69 -11.74 7.18
C PRO A 156 -13.03 -12.01 5.80
N VAL A 157 -12.05 -11.19 5.42
CA VAL A 157 -11.28 -11.29 4.20
C VAL A 157 -9.79 -11.42 4.51
N THR A 158 -9.00 -11.96 3.59
CA THR A 158 -7.54 -12.00 3.76
C THR A 158 -6.97 -10.59 3.74
N GLN A 159 -6.05 -10.32 4.68
CA GLN A 159 -5.43 -9.02 4.89
C GLN A 159 -3.91 -9.20 4.94
N VAL A 160 -3.17 -8.35 4.22
CA VAL A 160 -1.70 -8.38 4.19
C VAL A 160 -1.16 -7.03 4.65
N VAL A 161 -0.47 -7.02 5.79
CA VAL A 161 -0.04 -5.78 6.44
C VAL A 161 1.44 -5.83 6.84
N ALA A 162 2.05 -4.67 7.06
CA ALA A 162 3.33 -4.57 7.74
C ALA A 162 3.14 -4.75 9.25
N ASP A 163 4.18 -5.16 9.98
CA ASP A 163 4.21 -5.11 11.44
C ASP A 163 4.34 -3.66 11.92
N ASN A 164 3.21 -2.94 11.89
CA ASN A 164 3.14 -1.54 12.29
C ASN A 164 3.44 -1.34 13.77
N PHE A 165 2.99 -2.28 14.61
CA PHE A 165 3.26 -2.25 16.05
C PHE A 165 4.77 -2.40 16.33
N GLY A 166 5.40 -3.44 15.80
CA GLY A 166 6.83 -3.69 16.01
C GLY A 166 7.71 -2.58 15.46
N GLY A 167 7.37 -2.02 14.29
CA GLY A 167 8.08 -0.89 13.70
C GLY A 167 8.01 0.37 14.55
N ALA A 168 6.82 0.73 15.03
CA ALA A 168 6.63 1.90 15.89
C ALA A 168 7.26 1.74 17.27
N TYR A 169 7.18 0.52 17.83
CA TYR A 169 7.87 0.16 19.06
C TYR A 169 9.40 0.36 18.89
N ALA A 170 10.00 -0.19 17.83
CA ALA A 170 11.43 -0.09 17.58
C ALA A 170 11.89 1.37 17.38
N ALA A 171 11.13 2.18 16.64
CA ALA A 171 11.41 3.60 16.44
C ALA A 171 11.40 4.39 17.75
N THR A 172 10.37 4.17 18.57
CA THR A 172 10.22 4.86 19.87
C THR A 172 11.26 4.39 20.87
N ALA A 173 11.51 3.07 20.96
CA ALA A 173 12.53 2.51 21.84
C ALA A 173 13.94 3.05 21.49
N HIS A 174 14.27 3.20 20.21
CA HIS A 174 15.52 3.82 19.79
C HIS A 174 15.65 5.27 20.30
N LEU A 175 14.61 6.10 20.16
CA LEU A 175 14.64 7.46 20.70
C LEU A 175 14.84 7.49 22.23
N LEU A 176 14.20 6.56 22.96
CA LEU A 176 14.36 6.44 24.41
C LEU A 176 15.78 5.97 24.80
N GLN A 177 16.37 5.06 24.01
CA GLN A 177 17.76 4.57 24.19
C GLN A 177 18.79 5.67 23.96
N THR A 178 18.53 6.60 23.03
CA THR A 178 19.39 7.76 22.77
C THR A 178 19.19 8.90 23.79
N GLY A 179 18.40 8.68 24.83
CA GLY A 179 18.22 9.62 25.95
C GLY A 179 17.03 10.58 25.78
N ARG A 180 16.26 10.48 24.70
CA ARG A 180 15.03 11.27 24.54
C ARG A 180 13.96 10.80 25.52
N ARG A 181 13.16 11.72 26.02
CA ARG A 181 12.14 11.40 27.04
C ARG A 181 10.77 12.00 26.74
N ARG A 182 10.71 13.07 25.95
CA ARG A 182 9.46 13.74 25.59
C ARG A 182 9.25 13.64 24.09
N ILE A 183 8.78 12.48 23.64
CA ILE A 183 8.65 12.13 22.24
C ILE A 183 7.24 12.51 21.76
N ALA A 184 7.12 13.40 20.77
CA ALA A 184 5.84 13.68 20.12
C ALA A 184 5.58 12.66 19.01
N HIS A 185 4.34 12.18 18.86
CA HIS A 185 3.89 11.30 17.80
C HIS A 185 2.93 12.03 16.85
N LEU A 186 3.38 12.30 15.63
CA LEU A 186 2.56 12.88 14.58
C LEU A 186 2.01 11.76 13.72
N THR A 187 0.68 11.66 13.65
CA THR A 187 0.01 10.52 13.01
C THR A 187 -1.20 10.97 12.16
N ILE A 188 -1.95 10.04 11.64
CA ILE A 188 -3.08 10.23 10.73
C ILE A 188 -4.38 9.80 11.42
N PRO A 189 -5.57 9.86 10.81
CA PRO A 189 -6.84 9.60 11.49
C PRO A 189 -6.85 8.35 12.38
N SER A 190 -7.38 8.49 13.59
CA SER A 190 -7.28 7.50 14.68
C SER A 190 -8.02 6.19 14.41
N PHE A 191 -9.00 6.17 13.52
CA PHE A 191 -9.77 4.97 13.19
C PHE A 191 -9.04 4.01 12.23
N LEU A 192 -7.98 4.46 11.56
CA LEU A 192 -7.22 3.60 10.66
C LEU A 192 -6.40 2.55 11.44
N SER A 193 -6.45 1.30 10.99
CA SER A 193 -5.73 0.18 11.62
C SER A 193 -4.23 0.46 11.80
N ILE A 194 -3.59 1.03 10.79
CA ILE A 194 -2.16 1.39 10.84
C ILE A 194 -1.86 2.45 11.92
N THR A 195 -2.77 3.40 12.14
CA THR A 195 -2.63 4.43 13.19
C THR A 195 -2.74 3.79 14.56
N GLN A 196 -3.74 2.93 14.76
CA GLN A 196 -3.95 2.24 16.04
C GLN A 196 -2.76 1.36 16.41
N GLU A 197 -2.24 0.57 15.45
CA GLU A 197 -1.08 -0.28 15.68
C GLU A 197 0.20 0.53 15.96
N ARG A 198 0.47 1.61 15.21
CA ARG A 198 1.64 2.47 15.43
C ARG A 198 1.56 3.19 16.77
N LEU A 199 0.39 3.72 17.13
CA LEU A 199 0.18 4.33 18.44
C LEU A 199 0.34 3.32 19.58
N ALA A 200 -0.14 2.09 19.41
CA ALA A 200 0.03 1.02 20.39
C ALA A 200 1.51 0.66 20.59
N GLY A 201 2.29 0.55 19.50
CA GLY A 201 3.74 0.32 19.55
C GLY A 201 4.49 1.46 20.25
N TYR A 202 4.14 2.72 19.94
CA TYR A 202 4.68 3.90 20.61
C TYR A 202 4.40 3.86 22.13
N ARG A 203 3.15 3.60 22.54
CA ARG A 203 2.76 3.49 23.97
C ARG A 203 3.53 2.37 24.67
N ALA A 204 3.60 1.20 24.07
CA ALA A 204 4.31 0.05 24.65
C ALA A 204 5.79 0.32 24.88
N ALA A 205 6.46 1.04 23.97
CA ALA A 205 7.85 1.45 24.16
C ALA A 205 7.99 2.45 25.33
N LEU A 206 7.13 3.47 25.41
CA LEU A 206 7.14 4.42 26.53
C LEU A 206 6.99 3.69 27.87
N GLU A 207 6.02 2.79 27.97
CA GLU A 207 5.75 1.99 29.17
C GLU A 207 6.96 1.15 29.56
N GLN A 208 7.58 0.44 28.63
CA GLN A 208 8.76 -0.38 28.91
C GLN A 208 9.96 0.42 29.43
N TYR A 209 10.10 1.67 28.99
CA TYR A 209 11.19 2.56 29.44
C TYR A 209 10.78 3.47 30.63
N GLY A 210 9.63 3.23 31.23
CA GLY A 210 9.15 3.97 32.42
C GLY A 210 8.82 5.43 32.13
N VAL A 211 8.46 5.78 30.90
CA VAL A 211 8.01 7.12 30.49
C VAL A 211 6.49 7.15 30.42
N ALA A 212 5.88 8.10 31.14
CA ALA A 212 4.42 8.24 31.13
C ALA A 212 3.94 8.68 29.74
N PHE A 213 2.86 8.04 29.27
CA PHE A 213 2.18 8.47 28.05
C PHE A 213 1.47 9.81 28.29
N ASP A 214 1.71 10.76 27.40
CA ASP A 214 1.06 12.09 27.40
C ASP A 214 0.28 12.25 26.09
N GLU A 215 -1.05 12.28 26.17
CA GLU A 215 -1.91 12.43 24.98
C GLU A 215 -1.69 13.76 24.26
N ASN A 216 -1.24 14.78 24.99
CA ASN A 216 -0.91 16.08 24.37
C ASN A 216 0.30 16.04 23.44
N LEU A 217 1.08 14.96 23.44
CA LEU A 217 2.17 14.72 22.51
C LEU A 217 1.73 13.97 21.26
N VAL A 218 0.48 13.51 21.18
CA VAL A 218 -0.06 12.87 19.97
C VAL A 218 -0.83 13.89 19.16
N ARG A 219 -0.49 14.02 17.89
CA ARG A 219 -1.18 14.92 16.95
C ARG A 219 -1.65 14.15 15.75
N TYR A 220 -2.92 14.29 15.46
CA TYR A 220 -3.57 13.70 14.29
C TYR A 220 -3.66 14.75 13.20
N GLY A 221 -3.26 14.38 11.98
CA GLY A 221 -3.32 15.25 10.83
C GLY A 221 -3.61 14.48 9.55
N THR A 222 -3.61 15.19 8.44
CA THR A 222 -3.61 14.63 7.11
C THR A 222 -2.17 14.47 6.61
N PHE A 223 -1.98 13.94 5.40
CA PHE A 223 -0.63 13.84 4.82
C PHE A 223 -0.13 15.15 4.17
N GLY A 224 -0.76 16.30 4.48
CA GLY A 224 -0.43 17.60 3.89
C GLY A 224 0.88 18.18 4.46
N PRO A 225 1.78 18.72 3.60
CA PRO A 225 3.02 19.35 4.09
C PRO A 225 2.76 20.65 4.87
N ASP A 226 1.72 21.39 4.55
CA ASP A 226 1.38 22.66 5.22
C ASP A 226 0.87 22.41 6.65
N GLU A 227 0.09 21.36 6.84
CA GLU A 227 -0.42 20.94 8.15
C GLU A 227 0.71 20.52 9.10
N ALA A 228 1.79 19.94 8.57
CA ALA A 228 2.94 19.57 9.40
C ALA A 228 3.59 20.78 10.07
N ASP A 229 3.61 21.97 9.43
CA ASP A 229 4.15 23.20 10.01
C ASP A 229 3.31 23.67 11.22
N GLU A 230 1.99 23.61 11.10
CA GLU A 230 1.06 23.96 12.18
C GLU A 230 1.16 22.98 13.37
N LEU A 231 1.21 21.67 13.09
CA LEU A 231 1.36 20.64 14.12
C LEU A 231 2.68 20.78 14.88
N VAL A 232 3.77 21.06 14.17
CA VAL A 232 5.09 21.31 14.78
C VAL A 232 5.04 22.55 15.66
N GLU A 233 4.42 23.64 15.22
CA GLU A 233 4.29 24.86 15.99
C GLU A 233 3.52 24.63 17.30
N GLN A 234 2.37 23.93 17.24
CA GLN A 234 1.58 23.58 18.42
C GLN A 234 2.37 22.71 19.42
N LEU A 235 3.20 21.79 18.93
CA LEU A 235 4.02 20.94 19.78
C LEU A 235 5.18 21.71 20.43
N LEU A 236 5.82 22.60 19.70
CA LEU A 236 6.92 23.45 20.19
C LEU A 236 6.47 24.49 21.20
N ALA A 237 5.19 24.90 21.16
CA ALA A 237 4.59 25.82 22.13
C ALA A 237 4.33 25.19 23.51
N GLN A 238 4.48 23.86 23.65
CA GLN A 238 4.31 23.19 24.93
C GLN A 238 5.51 23.40 25.86
N GLU A 239 5.23 23.45 27.17
CA GLU A 239 6.25 23.51 28.22
C GLU A 239 6.12 22.28 29.15
N PRO A 240 7.15 21.44 29.28
CA PRO A 240 8.38 21.42 28.47
C PRO A 240 8.12 20.99 27.01
N ARG A 241 8.90 21.51 26.08
CA ARG A 241 8.79 21.15 24.66
C ARG A 241 9.24 19.70 24.40
N PRO A 242 8.76 19.04 23.33
CA PRO A 242 9.26 17.75 22.90
C PRO A 242 10.78 17.78 22.55
N ASP A 243 11.47 16.69 22.83
CA ASP A 243 12.89 16.46 22.49
C ASP A 243 13.08 15.49 21.32
N ALA A 244 11.99 14.87 20.86
CA ALA A 244 11.99 14.04 19.66
C ALA A 244 10.61 13.99 19.00
N PHE A 245 10.61 13.72 17.69
CA PHE A 245 9.41 13.49 16.90
C PHE A 245 9.48 12.10 16.25
N PHE A 246 8.45 11.31 16.45
CA PHE A 246 8.16 10.10 15.71
C PHE A 246 6.94 10.36 14.81
N THR A 247 7.14 10.29 13.50
CA THR A 247 6.07 10.55 12.51
C THR A 247 5.58 9.25 11.89
N ALA A 248 4.28 9.17 11.66
CA ALA A 248 3.65 7.98 11.06
C ALA A 248 3.97 7.79 9.57
N SER A 249 4.68 8.71 8.93
CA SER A 249 5.18 8.55 7.57
C SER A 249 6.36 9.47 7.30
N ASP A 250 7.21 9.11 6.33
CA ASP A 250 8.32 9.97 5.91
C ASP A 250 7.82 11.26 5.23
N ARG A 251 6.63 11.25 4.67
CA ARG A 251 6.01 12.47 4.13
C ARG A 251 5.73 13.50 5.24
N LEU A 252 5.22 13.04 6.37
CA LEU A 252 5.07 13.88 7.57
C LEU A 252 6.45 14.30 8.12
N ALA A 253 7.43 13.37 8.13
CA ALA A 253 8.79 13.69 8.56
C ALA A 253 9.41 14.81 7.72
N LEU A 254 9.21 14.83 6.40
CA LEU A 254 9.68 15.91 5.53
C LEU A 254 9.06 17.27 5.89
N GLY A 255 7.75 17.29 6.18
CA GLY A 255 7.07 18.47 6.69
C GLY A 255 7.67 18.96 8.01
N CYS A 256 7.87 18.03 8.98
CA CYS A 256 8.50 18.32 10.25
C CYS A 256 9.94 18.84 10.09
N LEU A 257 10.76 18.19 9.23
CA LEU A 257 12.12 18.60 8.93
C LEU A 257 12.16 20.05 8.41
N THR A 258 11.24 20.39 7.51
CA THR A 258 11.12 21.73 6.95
C THR A 258 10.71 22.75 8.01
N ALA A 259 9.70 22.41 8.83
CA ALA A 259 9.16 23.25 9.89
C ALA A 259 10.19 23.54 11.00
N LEU A 260 10.95 22.53 11.42
CA LEU A 260 12.00 22.66 12.42
C LEU A 260 13.15 23.52 11.90
N ARG A 261 13.58 23.33 10.64
CA ARG A 261 14.64 24.14 10.02
C ARG A 261 14.27 25.62 9.89
N LYS A 262 13.04 25.93 9.48
CA LYS A 262 12.54 27.32 9.42
C LYS A 262 12.68 28.04 10.76
N ARG A 263 12.61 27.29 11.87
CA ARG A 263 12.70 27.78 13.25
C ARG A 263 14.10 27.72 13.84
N GLY A 264 15.11 27.34 13.05
CA GLY A 264 16.52 27.23 13.49
C GLY A 264 16.77 26.10 14.48
N ILE A 265 15.86 25.10 14.59
CA ILE A 265 16.01 23.95 15.46
C ILE A 265 16.91 22.90 14.78
N ARG A 266 17.95 22.47 15.47
CA ARG A 266 18.94 21.52 14.97
C ARG A 266 18.44 20.08 15.15
N ILE A 267 18.68 19.27 14.14
CA ILE A 267 18.33 17.84 14.13
C ILE A 267 19.63 17.07 13.91
N PRO A 268 20.01 16.17 14.80
CA PRO A 268 19.28 15.65 15.96
C PRO A 268 19.53 16.38 17.28
N GLU A 269 20.40 17.37 17.37
CA GLU A 269 20.92 17.93 18.63
C GLU A 269 19.82 18.43 19.54
N ASP A 270 18.93 19.28 19.03
CA ASP A 270 17.82 19.87 19.80
C ASP A 270 16.59 18.94 19.80
N ILE A 271 16.24 18.37 18.63
CA ILE A 271 15.10 17.46 18.44
C ILE A 271 15.52 16.31 17.51
N SER A 272 15.38 15.08 17.96
CA SER A 272 15.53 13.90 17.09
C SER A 272 14.28 13.66 16.24
N LEU A 273 14.44 13.13 15.02
CA LEU A 273 13.35 12.87 14.10
C LEU A 273 13.44 11.46 13.52
N ILE A 274 12.34 10.70 13.60
CA ILE A 274 12.18 9.39 12.95
C ILE A 274 10.89 9.38 12.12
N GLY A 275 11.00 8.89 10.88
CA GLY A 275 9.88 8.65 9.98
C GLY A 275 9.42 7.20 9.94
N PHE A 276 8.55 6.92 8.97
CA PHE A 276 8.03 5.59 8.68
C PHE A 276 7.79 5.47 7.17
N THR A 277 8.21 4.39 6.52
CA THR A 277 8.08 3.98 5.11
C THR A 277 9.39 3.89 4.33
N ASN A 278 10.45 4.56 4.76
CA ASN A 278 11.76 4.60 4.11
C ASN A 278 11.68 5.07 2.64
N LEU A 279 11.37 6.35 2.46
CA LEU A 279 11.38 6.94 1.12
C LEU A 279 12.78 6.84 0.46
N PRO A 280 12.88 6.70 -0.87
CA PRO A 280 14.16 6.51 -1.56
C PRO A 280 15.19 7.60 -1.33
N ALA A 281 14.75 8.83 -1.03
CA ALA A 281 15.62 9.98 -0.78
C ALA A 281 15.97 10.18 0.71
N ALA A 282 15.58 9.26 1.61
CA ALA A 282 15.77 9.42 3.06
C ALA A 282 17.25 9.58 3.46
N ASP A 283 18.16 8.93 2.77
CA ASP A 283 19.60 9.01 2.97
C ASP A 283 20.24 10.28 2.38
N MET A 284 19.58 10.93 1.42
CA MET A 284 20.03 12.17 0.77
C MET A 284 19.55 13.44 1.47
N LEU A 285 18.69 13.30 2.48
CA LEU A 285 18.24 14.43 3.28
C LEU A 285 19.38 14.97 4.14
N ASN A 286 19.25 16.17 4.63
CA ASN A 286 20.20 16.76 5.56
C ASN A 286 19.47 17.21 6.83
N PRO A 287 19.65 16.55 8.02
CA PRO A 287 20.39 15.29 8.13
C PRO A 287 19.65 14.13 7.43
N PRO A 288 20.37 13.03 7.08
CA PRO A 288 19.75 11.79 6.62
C PRO A 288 18.70 11.28 7.60
N LEU A 289 17.52 10.92 7.08
CA LEU A 289 16.35 10.59 7.89
C LEU A 289 16.37 9.14 8.37
N SER A 290 16.35 8.95 9.69
CA SER A 290 16.02 7.66 10.32
C SER A 290 14.56 7.31 10.07
N THR A 291 14.28 6.06 9.73
CA THR A 291 12.91 5.66 9.36
C THR A 291 12.70 4.16 9.51
N VAL A 292 11.45 3.74 9.61
CA VAL A 292 11.05 2.33 9.59
C VAL A 292 10.74 1.90 8.16
N THR A 293 11.44 0.87 7.68
CA THR A 293 11.20 0.28 6.35
C THR A 293 10.04 -0.70 6.39
N GLN A 294 9.10 -0.55 5.46
CA GLN A 294 8.03 -1.51 5.21
C GLN A 294 8.37 -2.35 3.97
N PRO A 295 8.10 -3.67 3.96
CA PRO A 295 8.32 -4.53 2.81
C PRO A 295 7.18 -4.37 1.79
N ALA A 296 7.03 -3.17 1.20
CA ALA A 296 5.89 -2.81 0.37
C ALA A 296 5.73 -3.72 -0.86
N GLN A 297 6.84 -4.05 -1.53
CA GLN A 297 6.82 -4.95 -2.69
C GLN A 297 6.35 -6.36 -2.29
N ASP A 298 6.87 -6.90 -1.19
CA ASP A 298 6.50 -8.25 -0.70
C ASP A 298 5.04 -8.29 -0.25
N ILE A 299 4.54 -7.19 0.36
CA ILE A 299 3.11 -7.02 0.70
C ILE A 299 2.27 -7.12 -0.57
N GLY A 300 2.66 -6.41 -1.63
CA GLY A 300 1.97 -6.45 -2.92
C GLY A 300 1.99 -7.84 -3.55
N GLN A 301 3.15 -8.50 -3.57
CA GLN A 301 3.29 -9.87 -4.10
C GLN A 301 2.38 -10.84 -3.37
N LEU A 302 2.47 -10.86 -2.05
CA LEU A 302 1.67 -11.77 -1.22
C LEU A 302 0.16 -11.50 -1.35
N ALA A 303 -0.24 -10.23 -1.39
CA ALA A 303 -1.64 -9.87 -1.59
C ALA A 303 -2.18 -10.38 -2.94
N ALA A 304 -1.40 -10.23 -4.02
CA ALA A 304 -1.77 -10.75 -5.34
C ALA A 304 -1.82 -12.28 -5.38
N GLU A 305 -0.86 -12.97 -4.77
CA GLU A 305 -0.88 -14.44 -4.65
C GLU A 305 -2.15 -14.91 -3.96
N ARG A 306 -2.50 -14.31 -2.81
CA ARG A 306 -3.71 -14.65 -2.05
C ARG A 306 -4.98 -14.38 -2.85
N LEU A 307 -5.06 -13.25 -3.56
CA LEU A 307 -6.23 -12.96 -4.40
C LEU A 307 -6.37 -13.97 -5.55
N ILE A 308 -5.28 -14.27 -6.26
CA ILE A 308 -5.30 -15.24 -7.36
C ILE A 308 -5.66 -16.64 -6.85
N GLU A 309 -5.15 -17.03 -5.68
CA GLU A 309 -5.56 -18.29 -5.03
C GLU A 309 -7.06 -18.34 -4.75
N LEU A 310 -7.66 -17.24 -4.27
CA LEU A 310 -9.11 -17.15 -4.06
C LEU A 310 -9.89 -17.29 -5.37
N ILE A 311 -9.42 -16.65 -6.45
CA ILE A 311 -10.06 -16.71 -7.77
C ILE A 311 -9.99 -18.14 -8.36
N GLU A 312 -8.82 -18.77 -8.31
CA GLU A 312 -8.57 -20.04 -9.00
C GLU A 312 -9.10 -21.26 -8.21
N ARG A 313 -9.08 -21.23 -6.88
CA ARG A 313 -9.41 -22.36 -6.01
C ARG A 313 -10.84 -22.39 -5.47
N LYS A 314 -11.70 -21.48 -5.81
CA LYS A 314 -13.14 -21.26 -5.43
C LYS A 314 -13.73 -22.03 -4.22
N GLN A 315 -13.26 -23.24 -3.90
CA GLN A 315 -13.79 -24.11 -2.82
C GLN A 315 -12.72 -24.63 -1.85
N LYS A 316 -11.43 -24.36 -2.07
CA LYS A 316 -10.30 -24.81 -1.24
C LYS A 316 -9.36 -23.67 -0.82
N ALA A 317 -9.84 -22.44 -0.87
CA ALA A 317 -9.06 -21.31 -0.38
C ALA A 317 -8.81 -21.47 1.13
N SER A 318 -7.62 -21.10 1.58
CA SER A 318 -7.32 -21.00 3.01
C SER A 318 -8.31 -20.05 3.68
N PRO A 319 -8.68 -20.29 4.96
CA PRO A 319 -9.54 -19.37 5.67
C PRO A 319 -8.95 -17.96 5.67
N PRO A 320 -9.78 -16.90 5.73
CA PRO A 320 -9.32 -15.54 5.83
C PRO A 320 -8.32 -15.39 6.98
N ALA A 321 -7.20 -14.71 6.73
CA ALA A 321 -6.16 -14.50 7.72
C ALA A 321 -5.50 -13.14 7.53
N THR A 322 -5.09 -12.51 8.63
CA THR A 322 -4.20 -11.37 8.59
C THR A 322 -2.76 -11.85 8.60
N VAL A 323 -2.02 -11.56 7.52
CA VAL A 323 -0.60 -11.89 7.41
C VAL A 323 0.21 -10.64 7.65
N LYS A 324 1.09 -10.67 8.66
CA LYS A 324 1.99 -9.56 9.02
C LYS A 324 3.39 -9.83 8.48
N LEU A 325 3.96 -8.88 7.74
CA LEU A 325 5.34 -8.90 7.30
C LEU A 325 6.20 -8.01 8.21
N PRO A 326 7.43 -8.43 8.55
CA PRO A 326 8.28 -7.69 9.47
C PRO A 326 8.71 -6.34 8.89
N THR A 327 8.88 -5.35 9.78
CA THR A 327 9.45 -4.05 9.49
C THR A 327 10.87 -3.94 10.06
N THR A 328 11.66 -2.99 9.57
CA THR A 328 13.04 -2.80 10.02
C THR A 328 13.31 -1.31 10.26
N LEU A 329 13.82 -0.96 11.44
CA LEU A 329 14.31 0.39 11.73
C LEU A 329 15.66 0.61 11.05
N VAL A 330 15.76 1.66 10.24
CA VAL A 330 17.01 2.15 9.64
C VAL A 330 17.40 3.44 10.35
N VAL A 331 18.43 3.35 11.20
CA VAL A 331 18.96 4.50 11.95
C VAL A 331 19.91 5.29 11.08
N ARG A 332 19.70 6.62 11.03
CA ARG A 332 20.52 7.61 10.34
C ARG A 332 20.75 8.82 11.25
N GLU A 333 21.38 9.88 10.74
CA GLU A 333 21.79 11.05 11.52
C GLU A 333 20.63 11.77 12.22
N SER A 334 19.42 11.78 11.66
CA SER A 334 18.29 12.53 12.24
C SER A 334 17.86 12.04 13.64
N SER A 335 18.33 10.88 14.08
CA SER A 335 18.08 10.35 15.43
C SER A 335 19.30 9.75 16.10
N ALA A 336 20.44 9.65 15.40
CA ALA A 336 21.69 9.19 15.97
C ALA A 336 22.36 10.34 16.73
N LEU A 337 22.36 10.29 18.05
CA LEU A 337 23.24 11.14 18.84
C LEU A 337 24.62 10.48 18.91
N GLU A 338 25.66 11.15 18.42
CA GLU A 338 27.03 10.76 18.77
C GLU A 338 27.12 10.76 20.30
N ALA A 339 27.63 9.65 20.87
CA ALA A 339 27.99 9.64 22.28
C ALA A 339 28.86 10.88 22.54
N ARG A 340 28.44 11.79 23.41
CA ARG A 340 29.27 12.93 23.83
C ARG A 340 30.59 12.34 24.26
N LYS A 341 31.65 12.56 23.47
CA LYS A 341 33.05 12.39 23.95
C LYS A 341 33.13 13.32 25.14
N GLU A 342 33.19 12.76 26.34
CA GLU A 342 33.63 13.50 27.53
C GLU A 342 34.99 14.09 27.15
N THR A 343 35.00 15.38 26.88
CA THR A 343 36.22 16.15 26.72
C THR A 343 36.85 16.16 28.11
N ASP A 344 37.83 15.27 28.31
CA ASP A 344 38.74 15.30 29.43
C ASP A 344 39.38 16.71 29.53
N PHE A 345 38.79 17.52 30.40
CA PHE A 345 39.42 18.76 30.86
C PHE A 345 40.60 18.35 31.75
N ARG A 346 41.74 17.96 31.15
CA ARG A 346 42.99 17.94 31.87
C ARG A 346 43.42 19.39 32.06
N ILE A 347 43.15 19.94 33.24
CA ILE A 347 43.76 21.13 33.76
C ILE A 347 45.22 20.75 34.02
N GLY A 348 46.14 21.15 33.12
CA GLY A 348 47.57 21.10 33.37
C GLY A 348 47.92 22.15 34.41
N LEU A 349 48.51 21.71 35.53
CA LEU A 349 49.30 22.51 36.45
C LEU A 349 50.66 22.83 35.86
#